data_8d275a3fcb1165ab11b3eaea9f375f8c
#
_entry.id   8d275a3fcb1165ab11b3eaea9f375f8c
#
_cell.length_a   1.000
_cell.length_b   1.000
_cell.length_c   1.000
_cell.angle_alpha   90.00
_cell.angle_beta   90.00
_cell.angle_gamma   90.00
#
_symmetry.space_group_name_H-M   'P 1'
#
loop_
_entity.id
_entity.type
_entity.pdbx_description
1 polymer ?
#
loop_
_entity_poly.entity_id
_entity_poly.type
_entity_poly.pdbx_seq_one_letter_code
_entity_poly.pdbx_strand_id
1 'polypeptide(L)'
;VVAEAVGPPRAPAPRADVVLLLGLPKGPAMDLAVRMATEAGVTHVVPVIARRSVATGDRADRWRRIASAAARQCCRPDDPLIDEPASLTDALGRVTAPERWIALPTDGPPPPPSVEGAAVLIGPEGGFDPAEIALAHAHGFAPVSLGPFVLRAETAAAIGVARLAGR
;
A
#
# COMPACT_ATOMS: atom_id res chain seq x y z
N VAL A 1 22.92 23.91 8.09
CA VAL A 1 23.20 22.84 9.05
C VAL A 1 23.81 21.71 8.26
N VAL A 2 25.11 21.46 8.48
CA VAL A 2 25.80 20.31 7.87
C VAL A 2 25.54 19.12 8.81
N ALA A 3 24.79 18.12 8.34
CA ALA A 3 24.64 16.88 9.07
C ALA A 3 25.88 16.02 8.78
N GLU A 4 26.65 15.75 9.80
CA GLU A 4 27.78 14.84 9.73
C GLU A 4 27.28 13.40 9.90
N ALA A 5 27.58 12.52 8.93
CA ALA A 5 27.19 11.12 9.01
C ALA A 5 28.03 10.43 10.08
N VAL A 6 27.40 9.97 11.15
CA VAL A 6 28.04 9.25 12.26
C VAL A 6 28.07 7.75 11.93
N GLY A 7 29.10 7.29 11.25
CA GLY A 7 29.38 5.88 10.94
C GLY A 7 29.13 5.48 9.47
N PRO A 8 29.53 4.27 9.08
CA PRO A 8 29.27 3.76 7.74
C PRO A 8 27.77 3.57 7.50
N PRO A 9 27.28 3.74 6.25
CA PRO A 9 25.88 3.51 5.93
C PRO A 9 25.50 2.09 6.38
N ARG A 10 24.46 2.02 7.24
CA ARG A 10 23.96 0.75 7.73
C ARG A 10 23.31 0.03 6.53
N ALA A 11 23.80 -1.17 6.20
CA ALA A 11 23.13 -2.00 5.22
C ALA A 11 21.65 -2.16 5.62
N PRO A 12 20.70 -1.91 4.71
CA PRO A 12 19.30 -2.11 5.05
C PRO A 12 19.10 -3.57 5.46
N ALA A 13 18.42 -3.77 6.59
CA ALA A 13 18.01 -5.11 7.00
C ALA A 13 17.16 -5.75 5.89
N PRO A 14 17.21 -7.08 5.71
CA PRO A 14 16.28 -7.79 4.83
C PRO A 14 14.85 -7.31 5.12
N ARG A 15 14.15 -6.88 4.09
CA ARG A 15 12.78 -6.39 4.22
C ARG A 15 11.83 -7.48 3.77
N ALA A 16 10.77 -7.71 4.54
CA ALA A 16 9.64 -8.48 4.05
C ALA A 16 9.02 -7.73 2.84
N ASP A 17 8.54 -8.48 1.86
CA ASP A 17 7.80 -7.90 0.76
C ASP A 17 6.47 -7.35 1.25
N VAL A 18 6.20 -6.08 0.96
CA VAL A 18 4.95 -5.42 1.31
C VAL A 18 4.22 -5.00 0.04
N VAL A 19 3.09 -5.64 -0.21
CA VAL A 19 2.22 -5.37 -1.35
C VAL A 19 1.06 -4.48 -0.92
N LEU A 20 0.92 -3.31 -1.55
CA LEU A 20 -0.21 -2.40 -1.36
C LEU A 20 -1.19 -2.55 -2.53
N LEU A 21 -2.39 -3.09 -2.28
CA LEU A 21 -3.52 -3.02 -3.20
C LEU A 21 -4.33 -1.77 -2.82
N LEU A 22 -4.37 -0.77 -3.68
CA LEU A 22 -5.02 0.50 -3.39
C LEU A 22 -6.15 0.78 -4.36
N GLY A 23 -7.38 0.79 -3.85
CA GLY A 23 -8.56 1.25 -4.60
C GLY A 23 -8.33 2.66 -5.09
N LEU A 24 -8.43 2.89 -6.42
CA LEU A 24 -8.12 4.17 -7.05
C LEU A 24 -8.89 5.32 -6.40
N PRO A 25 -8.23 6.23 -5.69
CA PRO A 25 -8.85 7.38 -5.08
C PRO A 25 -9.03 8.52 -6.09
N LYS A 26 -9.81 9.51 -5.72
CA LYS A 26 -10.06 10.71 -6.55
C LYS A 26 -8.86 11.65 -6.59
N GLY A 27 -8.73 12.35 -7.70
CA GLY A 27 -7.79 13.48 -7.84
C GLY A 27 -6.32 13.09 -7.63
N PRO A 28 -5.56 13.92 -6.88
CA PRO A 28 -4.12 13.70 -6.65
C PRO A 28 -3.80 12.71 -5.51
N ALA A 29 -4.81 12.14 -4.84
CA ALA A 29 -4.59 11.28 -3.67
C ALA A 29 -3.77 10.04 -3.99
N MET A 30 -3.90 9.47 -5.20
CA MET A 30 -3.06 8.35 -5.63
C MET A 30 -1.57 8.73 -5.73
N ASP A 31 -1.25 9.91 -6.25
CA ASP A 31 0.13 10.41 -6.32
C ASP A 31 0.76 10.51 -4.92
N LEU A 32 -0.04 11.03 -3.97
CA LEU A 32 0.38 11.17 -2.58
C LEU A 32 0.54 9.81 -1.90
N ALA A 33 -0.40 8.89 -2.12
CA ALA A 33 -0.35 7.54 -1.59
C ALA A 33 0.90 6.78 -2.07
N VAL A 34 1.19 6.81 -3.37
CA VAL A 34 2.39 6.17 -3.94
C VAL A 34 3.66 6.74 -3.33
N ARG A 35 3.77 8.06 -3.20
CA ARG A 35 4.93 8.70 -2.56
C ARG A 35 5.10 8.22 -1.12
N MET A 36 4.06 8.37 -0.29
CA MET A 36 4.11 8.03 1.13
C MET A 36 4.33 6.54 1.36
N ALA A 37 3.69 5.66 0.57
CA ALA A 37 3.90 4.22 0.65
C ALA A 37 5.34 3.83 0.27
N THR A 38 5.93 4.50 -0.73
CA THR A 38 7.34 4.30 -1.10
C THR A 38 8.28 4.65 0.05
N GLU A 39 8.07 5.80 0.68
CA GLU A 39 8.83 6.26 1.86
C GLU A 39 8.62 5.31 3.06
N ALA A 40 7.42 4.74 3.21
CA ALA A 40 7.07 3.78 4.26
C ALA A 40 7.66 2.37 4.03
N GLY A 41 8.11 2.04 2.81
CA GLY A 41 8.78 0.78 2.55
C GLY A 41 8.00 -0.24 1.71
N VAL A 42 6.94 0.17 0.98
CA VAL A 42 6.23 -0.69 0.04
C VAL A 42 7.19 -1.28 -1.01
N THR A 43 7.03 -2.54 -1.39
CA THR A 43 7.81 -3.17 -2.47
C THR A 43 7.01 -3.25 -3.76
N HIS A 44 5.69 -3.32 -3.68
CA HIS A 44 4.82 -3.45 -4.83
C HIS A 44 3.49 -2.72 -4.59
N VAL A 45 3.06 -1.91 -5.55
CA VAL A 45 1.76 -1.22 -5.54
C VAL A 45 0.91 -1.71 -6.70
N VAL A 46 -0.28 -2.17 -6.38
CA VAL A 46 -1.30 -2.62 -7.34
C VAL A 46 -2.48 -1.65 -7.27
N PRO A 47 -2.62 -0.74 -8.25
CA PRO A 47 -3.80 0.12 -8.33
C PRO A 47 -5.05 -0.71 -8.66
N VAL A 48 -6.11 -0.57 -7.86
CA VAL A 48 -7.31 -1.39 -7.96
C VAL A 48 -8.50 -0.56 -8.46
N ILE A 49 -9.14 -1.01 -9.52
CA ILE A 49 -10.42 -0.49 -9.97
C ILE A 49 -11.52 -1.16 -9.14
N ALA A 50 -11.91 -0.50 -8.05
CA ALA A 50 -13.03 -0.89 -7.22
C ALA A 50 -14.33 -0.27 -7.75
N ARG A 51 -15.48 -0.78 -7.32
CA ARG A 51 -16.80 -0.31 -7.76
C ARG A 51 -17.05 1.16 -7.49
N ARG A 52 -16.48 1.68 -6.40
CA ARG A 52 -16.57 3.08 -6.00
C ARG A 52 -15.33 3.91 -6.37
N SER A 53 -14.42 3.33 -7.16
CA SER A 53 -13.32 4.08 -7.75
C SER A 53 -13.82 5.02 -8.84
N VAL A 54 -13.20 6.18 -8.93
CA VAL A 54 -13.39 7.04 -10.09
C VAL A 54 -12.35 6.65 -11.12
N ALA A 55 -12.81 6.02 -12.23
CA ALA A 55 -11.93 5.63 -13.31
C ALA A 55 -11.17 6.87 -13.84
N THR A 56 -9.90 6.90 -13.61
CA THR A 56 -8.98 7.85 -14.21
C THR A 56 -8.06 7.04 -15.12
N GLY A 57 -7.94 7.47 -16.39
CA GLY A 57 -7.17 6.74 -17.40
C GLY A 57 -5.76 6.33 -16.97
N ASP A 58 -5.06 5.62 -17.81
CA ASP A 58 -3.72 5.08 -17.58
C ASP A 58 -2.75 6.17 -17.07
N ARG A 59 -2.32 6.02 -15.83
CA ARG A 59 -1.38 6.91 -15.14
C ARG A 59 -0.22 6.15 -14.49
N ALA A 60 -0.07 4.86 -14.77
CA ALA A 60 0.94 4.03 -14.14
C ALA A 60 2.34 4.59 -14.34
N ASP A 61 2.67 5.10 -15.54
CA ASP A 61 3.97 5.75 -15.79
C ASP A 61 4.20 7.01 -14.93
N ARG A 62 3.15 7.74 -14.61
CA ARG A 62 3.25 8.88 -13.69
C ARG A 62 3.56 8.38 -12.28
N TRP A 63 2.89 7.34 -11.81
CA TRP A 63 3.11 6.79 -10.47
C TRP A 63 4.49 6.12 -10.34
N ARG A 64 4.99 5.45 -11.38
CA ARG A 64 6.37 4.93 -11.44
C ARG A 64 7.40 6.06 -11.27
N ARG A 65 7.21 7.19 -11.95
CA ARG A 65 8.08 8.37 -11.78
C ARG A 65 8.04 8.96 -10.37
N ILE A 66 6.85 9.02 -9.76
CA ILE A 66 6.67 9.48 -8.38
C ILE A 66 7.37 8.53 -7.40
N ALA A 67 7.18 7.22 -7.55
CA ALA A 67 7.82 6.21 -6.72
C ALA A 67 9.35 6.29 -6.81
N SER A 68 9.91 6.37 -8.01
CA SER A 68 11.35 6.52 -8.21
C SER A 68 11.91 7.81 -7.61
N ALA A 69 11.18 8.93 -7.72
CA ALA A 69 11.59 10.18 -7.08
C ALA A 69 11.57 10.09 -5.55
N ALA A 70 10.54 9.45 -4.97
CA ALA A 70 10.42 9.21 -3.53
C ALA A 70 11.53 8.28 -3.02
N ALA A 71 11.81 7.18 -3.74
CA ALA A 71 12.86 6.23 -3.40
C ALA A 71 14.23 6.91 -3.31
N ARG A 72 14.58 7.76 -4.30
CA ARG A 72 15.82 8.54 -4.24
C ARG A 72 15.86 9.52 -3.07
N GLN A 73 14.75 10.20 -2.80
CA GLN A 73 14.66 11.17 -1.70
C GLN A 73 14.85 10.51 -0.33
N CYS A 74 14.26 9.34 -0.11
CA CYS A 74 14.38 8.61 1.16
C CYS A 74 15.57 7.63 1.21
N CYS A 75 16.49 7.72 0.24
CA CYS A 75 17.71 6.91 0.16
C CYS A 75 17.44 5.39 0.10
N ARG A 76 16.36 4.97 -0.54
CA ARG A 76 16.13 3.56 -0.82
C ARG A 76 17.06 3.08 -1.95
N PRO A 77 17.56 1.84 -1.88
CA PRO A 77 18.39 1.26 -2.94
C PRO A 77 17.57 0.77 -4.14
N ASP A 78 16.25 0.62 -4.01
CA ASP A 78 15.32 0.00 -4.95
C ASP A 78 14.08 0.87 -5.19
N ASP A 79 13.55 0.83 -6.41
CA ASP A 79 12.26 1.39 -6.73
C ASP A 79 11.17 0.33 -6.49
N PRO A 80 10.01 0.66 -5.90
CA PRO A 80 8.91 -0.28 -5.81
C PRO A 80 8.30 -0.56 -7.19
N LEU A 81 7.82 -1.78 -7.39
CA LEU A 81 7.05 -2.13 -8.58
C LEU A 81 5.68 -1.43 -8.54
N ILE A 82 5.27 -0.83 -9.65
CA ILE A 82 3.94 -0.23 -9.82
C ILE A 82 3.26 -0.89 -11.02
N ASP A 83 2.18 -1.61 -10.75
CA ASP A 83 1.38 -2.26 -11.80
C ASP A 83 0.48 -1.27 -12.55
N GLU A 84 -0.02 -1.74 -13.69
CA GLU A 84 -1.17 -1.14 -14.34
C GLU A 84 -2.43 -1.36 -13.49
N PRO A 85 -3.41 -0.42 -13.53
CA PRO A 85 -4.68 -0.61 -12.85
C PRO A 85 -5.37 -1.91 -13.26
N ALA A 86 -5.82 -2.68 -12.28
CA ALA A 86 -6.48 -3.95 -12.49
C ALA A 86 -7.85 -3.99 -11.78
N SER A 87 -8.74 -4.87 -12.23
CA SER A 87 -9.97 -5.14 -11.50
C SER A 87 -9.65 -5.71 -10.10
N LEU A 88 -10.55 -5.53 -9.13
CA LEU A 88 -10.35 -6.11 -7.80
C LEU A 88 -10.11 -7.62 -7.87
N THR A 89 -10.87 -8.33 -8.69
CA THR A 89 -10.73 -9.79 -8.87
C THR A 89 -9.35 -10.17 -9.39
N ASP A 90 -8.87 -9.49 -10.43
CA ASP A 90 -7.54 -9.76 -10.98
C ASP A 90 -6.42 -9.40 -10.01
N ALA A 91 -6.56 -8.27 -9.31
CA ALA A 91 -5.59 -7.83 -8.32
C ALA A 91 -5.46 -8.84 -7.17
N LEU A 92 -6.58 -9.30 -6.60
CA LEU A 92 -6.60 -10.29 -5.53
C LEU A 92 -6.01 -11.63 -5.97
N GLY A 93 -6.30 -12.07 -7.21
CA GLY A 93 -5.78 -13.32 -7.75
C GLY A 93 -4.26 -13.36 -7.96
N ARG A 94 -3.62 -12.19 -8.07
CA ARG A 94 -2.16 -12.07 -8.27
C ARG A 94 -1.37 -12.04 -6.96
N VAL A 95 -2.02 -11.88 -5.81
CA VAL A 95 -1.35 -11.78 -4.51
C VAL A 95 -0.81 -13.14 -4.08
N THR A 96 0.51 -13.23 -3.94
CA THR A 96 1.21 -14.42 -3.44
C THR A 96 1.67 -14.29 -1.99
N ALA A 97 1.56 -13.08 -1.40
CA ALA A 97 1.95 -12.84 -0.02
C ALA A 97 1.21 -13.78 0.95
N PRO A 98 1.91 -14.36 1.94
CA PRO A 98 1.30 -15.29 2.89
C PRO A 98 0.31 -14.60 3.83
N GLU A 99 0.61 -13.37 4.25
CA GLU A 99 -0.25 -12.57 5.10
C GLU A 99 -1.06 -11.57 4.26
N ARG A 100 -2.38 -11.53 4.45
CA ARG A 100 -3.28 -10.71 3.64
C ARG A 100 -4.28 -9.98 4.51
N TRP A 101 -4.29 -8.67 4.42
CA TRP A 101 -5.07 -7.79 5.27
C TRP A 101 -5.96 -6.86 4.44
N ILE A 102 -7.23 -6.69 4.83
CA ILE A 102 -8.11 -5.64 4.31
C ILE A 102 -8.37 -4.62 5.42
N ALA A 103 -8.03 -3.35 5.15
CA ALA A 103 -8.28 -2.27 6.10
C ALA A 103 -9.75 -1.86 6.07
N LEU A 104 -10.42 -2.06 7.18
CA LEU A 104 -11.83 -1.73 7.37
C LEU A 104 -11.99 -0.91 8.66
N PRO A 105 -13.03 -0.05 8.75
CA PRO A 105 -13.45 0.55 10.02
C PRO A 105 -13.96 -0.54 10.97
N THR A 106 -13.11 -1.03 11.83
CA THR A 106 -13.42 -2.09 12.80
C THR A 106 -12.67 -1.84 14.09
N ASP A 107 -13.16 -2.36 15.20
CA ASP A 107 -12.50 -2.29 16.51
C ASP A 107 -11.38 -3.35 16.68
N GLY A 108 -11.01 -4.02 15.60
CA GLY A 108 -9.93 -5.02 15.60
C GLY A 108 -8.54 -4.42 15.82
N PRO A 109 -7.54 -5.27 16.13
CA PRO A 109 -6.16 -4.82 16.25
C PRO A 109 -5.59 -4.38 14.89
N PRO A 110 -4.55 -3.53 14.89
CA PRO A 110 -3.82 -3.24 13.67
C PRO A 110 -3.06 -4.49 13.18
N PRO A 111 -2.69 -4.55 11.89
CA PRO A 111 -1.90 -5.66 11.38
C PRO A 111 -0.54 -5.70 12.08
N PRO A 112 -0.04 -6.90 12.43
CA PRO A 112 1.31 -7.03 12.97
C PRO A 112 2.37 -6.74 11.90
N PRO A 113 3.62 -6.42 12.30
CA PRO A 113 4.73 -6.40 11.37
C PRO A 113 4.93 -7.78 10.72
N SER A 114 5.14 -7.81 9.40
CA SER A 114 5.38 -9.05 8.68
C SER A 114 6.88 -9.35 8.53
N VAL A 115 7.24 -10.61 8.63
CA VAL A 115 8.61 -11.10 8.39
C VAL A 115 8.73 -11.93 7.11
N GLU A 116 7.62 -12.51 6.64
CA GLU A 116 7.60 -13.40 5.46
C GLU A 116 7.01 -12.71 4.22
N GLY A 117 6.41 -11.56 4.39
CA GLY A 117 5.75 -10.79 3.35
C GLY A 117 4.25 -10.68 3.58
N ALA A 118 3.70 -9.51 3.30
CA ALA A 118 2.29 -9.22 3.51
C ALA A 118 1.69 -8.36 2.40
N ALA A 119 0.37 -8.50 2.22
CA ALA A 119 -0.41 -7.62 1.38
C ALA A 119 -1.45 -6.87 2.22
N VAL A 120 -1.65 -5.59 1.91
CA VAL A 120 -2.73 -4.80 2.47
C VAL A 120 -3.61 -4.21 1.37
N LEU A 121 -4.91 -4.45 1.50
CA LEU A 121 -5.94 -3.91 0.61
C LEU A 121 -6.59 -2.70 1.27
N ILE A 122 -6.50 -1.54 0.61
CA ILE A 122 -7.05 -0.27 1.06
C ILE A 122 -8.09 0.21 0.05
N GLY A 123 -9.27 0.56 0.52
CA GLY A 123 -10.36 1.06 -0.34
C GLY A 123 -10.17 2.50 -0.80
N PRO A 124 -10.90 2.92 -1.86
CA PRO A 124 -11.04 4.32 -2.20
C PRO A 124 -11.84 5.06 -1.11
N GLU A 125 -12.04 6.38 -1.25
CA GLU A 125 -12.77 7.19 -0.26
C GLU A 125 -14.20 6.68 0.03
N GLY A 126 -14.84 6.05 -0.95
CA GLY A 126 -16.15 5.42 -0.79
C GLY A 126 -16.11 4.05 -0.10
N GLY A 127 -14.92 3.53 0.21
CA GLY A 127 -14.71 2.18 0.72
C GLY A 127 -15.08 1.09 -0.29
N PHE A 128 -15.04 -0.16 0.14
CA PHE A 128 -15.52 -1.31 -0.61
C PHE A 128 -17.00 -1.58 -0.33
N ASP A 129 -17.70 -2.16 -1.29
CA ASP A 129 -19.04 -2.67 -1.04
C ASP A 129 -19.01 -4.06 -0.37
N PRO A 130 -20.14 -4.56 0.18
CA PRO A 130 -20.16 -5.86 0.84
C PRO A 130 -19.71 -7.03 -0.04
N ALA A 131 -19.98 -7.00 -1.35
CA ALA A 131 -19.57 -8.05 -2.26
C ALA A 131 -18.05 -8.03 -2.51
N GLU A 132 -17.45 -6.84 -2.59
CA GLU A 132 -16.00 -6.67 -2.70
C GLU A 132 -15.27 -7.15 -1.43
N ILE A 133 -15.84 -6.86 -0.26
CA ILE A 133 -15.30 -7.35 1.02
C ILE A 133 -15.39 -8.87 1.08
N ALA A 134 -16.54 -9.45 0.71
CA ALA A 134 -16.70 -10.91 0.67
C ALA A 134 -15.71 -11.57 -0.31
N LEU A 135 -15.47 -10.94 -1.47
CA LEU A 135 -14.48 -11.40 -2.43
C LEU A 135 -13.05 -11.37 -1.85
N ALA A 136 -12.68 -10.29 -1.16
CA ALA A 136 -11.38 -10.20 -0.50
C ALA A 136 -11.23 -11.29 0.58
N HIS A 137 -12.25 -11.54 1.40
CA HIS A 137 -12.24 -12.63 2.37
C HIS A 137 -12.09 -14.01 1.71
N ALA A 138 -12.76 -14.26 0.58
CA ALA A 138 -12.60 -15.51 -0.19
C ALA A 138 -11.17 -15.71 -0.71
N HIS A 139 -10.41 -14.61 -0.91
CA HIS A 139 -8.99 -14.63 -1.26
C HIS A 139 -8.06 -14.59 -0.03
N GLY A 140 -8.57 -14.83 1.17
CA GLY A 140 -7.78 -14.95 2.40
C GLY A 140 -7.40 -13.62 3.06
N PHE A 141 -8.00 -12.51 2.66
CA PHE A 141 -7.77 -11.23 3.32
C PHE A 141 -8.54 -11.15 4.63
N ALA A 142 -7.85 -11.03 5.75
CA ALA A 142 -8.44 -10.82 7.06
C ALA A 142 -8.66 -9.32 7.36
N PRO A 143 -9.74 -8.94 8.05
CA PRO A 143 -10.00 -7.55 8.38
C PRO A 143 -9.03 -7.04 9.45
N VAL A 144 -8.56 -5.79 9.28
CA VAL A 144 -7.74 -5.08 10.28
C VAL A 144 -8.19 -3.64 10.43
N SER A 145 -7.95 -3.08 11.62
CA SER A 145 -8.10 -1.67 11.90
C SER A 145 -6.76 -0.94 11.75
N LEU A 146 -6.76 0.23 11.14
CA LEU A 146 -5.57 1.10 11.09
C LEU A 146 -5.62 2.22 12.15
N GLY A 147 -6.62 2.20 13.01
CA GLY A 147 -6.79 3.17 14.09
C GLY A 147 -8.25 3.51 14.35
N PRO A 148 -8.54 4.36 15.36
CA PRO A 148 -9.89 4.64 15.83
C PRO A 148 -10.69 5.58 14.90
N PHE A 149 -10.06 6.16 13.89
CA PHE A 149 -10.69 7.12 12.98
C PHE A 149 -10.69 6.61 11.55
N VAL A 150 -11.67 7.07 10.76
CA VAL A 150 -11.67 6.85 9.31
C VAL A 150 -10.54 7.68 8.69
N LEU A 151 -9.58 7.01 8.08
CA LEU A 151 -8.44 7.63 7.43
C LEU A 151 -8.76 7.93 5.95
N ARG A 152 -8.11 8.94 5.39
CA ARG A 152 -8.05 9.10 3.93
C ARG A 152 -7.27 7.97 3.30
N ALA A 153 -7.54 7.65 2.04
CA ALA A 153 -6.91 6.52 1.34
C ALA A 153 -5.38 6.60 1.35
N GLU A 154 -4.81 7.79 1.10
CA GLU A 154 -3.37 8.02 1.12
C GLU A 154 -2.75 7.86 2.52
N THR A 155 -3.47 8.27 3.57
CA THR A 155 -3.04 8.10 4.96
C THR A 155 -3.11 6.63 5.37
N ALA A 156 -4.20 5.95 5.01
CA ALA A 156 -4.38 4.52 5.27
C ALA A 156 -3.29 3.69 4.57
N ALA A 157 -2.96 4.03 3.32
CA ALA A 157 -1.89 3.39 2.56
C ALA A 157 -0.53 3.51 3.26
N ALA A 158 -0.16 4.72 3.70
CA ALA A 158 1.10 4.95 4.39
C ALA A 158 1.18 4.19 5.73
N ILE A 159 0.12 4.27 6.54
CA ILE A 159 0.06 3.60 7.85
C ILE A 159 0.05 2.09 7.68
N GLY A 160 -0.76 1.54 6.77
CA GLY A 160 -0.84 0.12 6.50
C GLY A 160 0.51 -0.46 6.07
N VAL A 161 1.18 0.19 5.13
CA VAL A 161 2.53 -0.22 4.69
C VAL A 161 3.54 -0.11 5.82
N ALA A 162 3.58 1.01 6.56
CA ALA A 162 4.53 1.19 7.66
C ALA A 162 4.38 0.13 8.76
N ARG A 163 3.14 -0.25 9.09
CA ARG A 163 2.87 -1.32 10.06
C ARG A 163 3.42 -2.66 9.60
N LEU A 164 3.15 -3.04 8.35
CA LEU A 164 3.63 -4.31 7.79
C LEU A 164 5.16 -4.34 7.61
N ALA A 165 5.75 -3.22 7.25
CA ALA A 165 7.19 -3.08 7.12
C ALA A 165 7.95 -3.05 8.46
N GLY A 166 7.24 -3.10 9.61
CA GLY A 166 7.84 -3.06 10.93
C GLY A 166 8.44 -1.70 11.32
N ARG A 167 7.81 -0.61 10.86
CA ARG A 167 8.29 0.77 11.07
C ARG A 167 7.32 1.61 11.89
#